data_e6468dc32c5693ec709cff704e900ca0
#
_entry.id   e6468dc32c5693ec709cff704e900ca0
#
_cell.length_a   1.000
_cell.length_b   1.000
_cell.length_c   1.000
_cell.angle_alpha   90.00
_cell.angle_beta   90.00
_cell.angle_gamma   90.00
#
_symmetry.space_group_name_H-M   'P 1'
#
loop_
_entity.id
_entity.type
_entity.pdbx_description
1 polymer ?
#
loop_
_entity_poly.entity_id
_entity_poly.type
_entity_poly.pdbx_seq_one_letter_code
_entity_poly.pdbx_strand_id
1 'polypeptide(L)'
;TRGQSDEGAFSGETGAAVTGLCVRAILEHRPEAVSTDPVIAKAIKYLESKVQPDGGIYATGSRHRNYETTTAAMALNKANQDGRFDSQLERAKNFLKDIQWDEEEGAEPGDTAYGGAGYGSHSRPDLSNTAFLIEALHDLGTDPQDESIQKALMFVSRTQNLTQHGNDTQHADKIGDGGFYYTPAAGGQSKAGESADGGLRSYGSMTYAGLKSMIYAGLTPEDPRV
;
A
#
# COMPACT_ATOMS: atom_id res chain seq x y z
N THR A 1 -19.40 17.73 11.23
CA THR A 1 -20.04 16.77 10.32
C THR A 1 -20.44 15.53 11.09
N ARG A 2 -21.58 14.91 10.74
CA ARG A 2 -21.93 13.59 11.32
C ARG A 2 -20.82 12.59 10.92
N GLY A 3 -20.15 11.99 11.91
CA GLY A 3 -19.09 10.99 11.71
C GLY A 3 -17.66 11.47 11.94
N GLN A 4 -17.40 12.75 12.18
CA GLN A 4 -16.10 13.21 12.65
C GLN A 4 -16.09 13.36 14.17
N SER A 5 -15.08 12.79 14.83
CA SER A 5 -14.90 12.92 16.28
C SER A 5 -14.45 14.33 16.70
N ASP A 6 -14.49 14.59 18.00
CA ASP A 6 -13.98 15.84 18.57
C ASP A 6 -12.47 16.02 18.38
N GLU A 7 -11.73 14.94 18.19
CA GLU A 7 -10.29 14.98 17.86
C GLU A 7 -10.00 15.16 16.37
N GLY A 8 -11.01 15.02 15.51
CA GLY A 8 -10.88 15.19 14.07
C GLY A 8 -10.85 13.88 13.26
N ALA A 9 -10.91 12.74 13.93
CA ALA A 9 -10.90 11.44 13.23
C ALA A 9 -12.23 11.15 12.53
N PHE A 10 -12.15 10.52 11.36
CA PHE A 10 -13.22 9.73 10.79
C PHE A 10 -12.96 8.27 11.18
N SER A 11 -13.82 7.67 12.04
CA SER A 11 -13.61 6.30 12.56
C SER A 11 -12.30 6.16 13.36
N GLY A 12 -12.20 6.84 14.50
CA GLY A 12 -10.97 6.90 15.33
C GLY A 12 -10.46 5.55 15.83
N GLU A 13 -11.32 4.53 15.94
CA GLU A 13 -10.94 3.16 16.26
C GLU A 13 -10.06 2.49 15.19
N THR A 14 -10.03 3.02 13.98
CA THR A 14 -9.17 2.52 12.88
C THR A 14 -7.84 3.26 12.77
N GLY A 15 -7.47 4.00 13.79
CA GLY A 15 -6.25 4.83 13.77
C GLY A 15 -6.28 5.90 12.68
N ALA A 16 -5.16 6.12 12.01
CA ALA A 16 -5.01 7.13 10.97
C ALA A 16 -5.68 6.74 9.62
N ALA A 17 -5.92 5.45 9.39
CA ALA A 17 -6.23 4.92 8.07
C ALA A 17 -7.48 5.53 7.41
N VAL A 18 -8.65 5.40 8.05
CA VAL A 18 -9.91 5.90 7.47
C VAL A 18 -9.91 7.42 7.35
N THR A 19 -9.31 8.11 8.33
CA THR A 19 -9.15 9.58 8.25
C THR A 19 -8.29 9.97 7.05
N GLY A 20 -7.18 9.27 6.82
CA GLY A 20 -6.33 9.47 5.65
C GLY A 20 -7.09 9.30 4.33
N LEU A 21 -7.82 8.19 4.17
CA LEU A 21 -8.64 7.95 2.98
C LEU A 21 -9.67 9.04 2.74
N CYS A 22 -10.39 9.48 3.79
CA CYS A 22 -11.39 10.54 3.67
C CYS A 22 -10.77 11.88 3.27
N VAL A 23 -9.66 12.28 3.93
CA VAL A 23 -8.96 13.53 3.62
C VAL A 23 -8.45 13.51 2.18
N ARG A 24 -7.77 12.42 1.76
CA ARG A 24 -7.27 12.26 0.40
C ARG A 24 -8.39 12.40 -0.63
N ALA A 25 -9.48 11.64 -0.48
CA ALA A 25 -10.61 11.68 -1.40
C ALA A 25 -11.23 13.07 -1.53
N ILE A 26 -11.35 13.81 -0.42
CA ILE A 26 -11.89 15.18 -0.44
C ILE A 26 -10.92 16.12 -1.15
N LEU A 27 -9.63 16.05 -0.85
CA LEU A 27 -8.63 16.96 -1.41
C LEU A 27 -8.33 16.68 -2.89
N GLU A 28 -8.55 15.48 -3.39
CA GLU A 28 -8.48 15.19 -4.84
C GLU A 28 -9.55 15.94 -5.64
N HIS A 29 -10.73 16.18 -5.06
CA HIS A 29 -11.83 16.88 -5.72
C HIS A 29 -11.95 18.34 -5.32
N ARG A 30 -11.44 18.72 -4.15
CA ARG A 30 -11.52 20.08 -3.59
C ARG A 30 -10.20 20.45 -2.91
N PRO A 31 -9.11 20.69 -3.66
CA PRO A 31 -7.80 20.99 -3.09
C PRO A 31 -7.80 22.25 -2.20
N GLU A 32 -8.67 23.24 -2.47
CA GLU A 32 -8.85 24.44 -1.65
C GLU A 32 -9.39 24.14 -0.24
N ALA A 33 -9.98 22.96 -0.02
CA ALA A 33 -10.50 22.57 1.30
C ALA A 33 -9.40 22.49 2.37
N VAL A 34 -8.14 22.38 2.01
CA VAL A 34 -6.98 22.46 2.93
C VAL A 34 -7.03 23.77 3.74
N SER A 35 -7.35 24.88 3.09
CA SER A 35 -7.36 26.22 3.71
C SER A 35 -8.75 26.74 4.08
N THR A 36 -9.81 26.17 3.51
CA THR A 36 -11.18 26.72 3.62
C THR A 36 -12.14 25.85 4.43
N ASP A 37 -11.85 24.56 4.61
CA ASP A 37 -12.76 23.63 5.29
C ASP A 37 -12.26 23.26 6.69
N PRO A 38 -12.94 23.72 7.78
CA PRO A 38 -12.52 23.44 9.15
C PRO A 38 -12.57 21.94 9.50
N VAL A 39 -13.39 21.14 8.80
CA VAL A 39 -13.44 19.69 8.95
C VAL A 39 -12.14 19.05 8.47
N ILE A 40 -11.64 19.48 7.31
CA ILE A 40 -10.36 19.01 6.75
C ILE A 40 -9.18 19.49 7.60
N ALA A 41 -9.17 20.76 8.03
CA ALA A 41 -8.12 21.27 8.91
C ALA A 41 -8.02 20.46 10.21
N LYS A 42 -9.15 20.06 10.79
CA LYS A 42 -9.21 19.24 12.00
C LYS A 42 -8.74 17.80 11.75
N ALA A 43 -9.11 17.21 10.62
CA ALA A 43 -8.66 15.87 10.24
C ALA A 43 -7.15 15.81 9.96
N ILE A 44 -6.58 16.85 9.33
CA ILE A 44 -5.13 16.97 9.12
C ILE A 44 -4.40 17.02 10.48
N LYS A 45 -4.86 17.83 11.44
CA LYS A 45 -4.28 17.85 12.79
C LYS A 45 -4.35 16.49 13.50
N TYR A 46 -5.43 15.73 13.27
CA TYR A 46 -5.53 14.38 13.79
C TYR A 46 -4.44 13.48 13.17
N LEU A 47 -4.23 13.52 11.85
CA LEU A 47 -3.16 12.75 11.20
C LEU A 47 -1.77 13.16 11.72
N GLU A 48 -1.50 14.45 11.88
CA GLU A 48 -0.25 14.95 12.48
C GLU A 48 -0.02 14.39 13.89
N SER A 49 -1.08 14.26 14.69
CA SER A 49 -1.00 13.71 16.05
C SER A 49 -0.64 12.20 16.09
N LYS A 50 -0.68 11.52 14.96
CA LYS A 50 -0.35 10.08 14.84
C LYS A 50 1.07 9.84 14.35
N VAL A 51 1.85 10.87 14.09
CA VAL A 51 3.27 10.76 13.72
C VAL A 51 4.06 10.15 14.87
N GLN A 52 4.81 9.10 14.55
CA GLN A 52 5.63 8.36 15.51
C GLN A 52 7.11 8.73 15.39
N PRO A 53 7.91 8.44 16.43
CA PRO A 53 9.36 8.71 16.40
C PRO A 53 10.11 7.98 15.27
N ASP A 54 9.63 6.80 14.85
CA ASP A 54 10.18 6.01 13.75
C ASP A 54 9.82 6.56 12.35
N GLY A 55 9.03 7.62 12.28
CA GLY A 55 8.62 8.26 11.02
C GLY A 55 7.25 7.79 10.50
N GLY A 56 6.74 6.68 10.99
CA GLY A 56 5.41 6.19 10.62
C GLY A 56 4.28 7.10 11.12
N ILE A 57 3.10 6.97 10.54
CA ILE A 57 1.90 7.75 10.91
C ILE A 57 0.80 6.76 11.27
N TYR A 58 0.77 6.37 12.54
CA TYR A 58 -0.14 5.34 13.02
C TYR A 58 -0.49 5.52 14.51
N ALA A 59 -1.58 4.89 14.96
CA ALA A 59 -1.97 4.91 16.37
C ALA A 59 -0.98 4.10 17.21
N THR A 60 -0.62 4.60 18.39
CA THR A 60 0.27 3.89 19.32
C THR A 60 -0.23 2.48 19.60
N GLY A 61 0.64 1.48 19.43
CA GLY A 61 0.30 0.06 19.60
C GLY A 61 -0.46 -0.57 18.41
N SER A 62 -0.66 0.15 17.33
CA SER A 62 -1.32 -0.38 16.15
C SER A 62 -0.55 -1.54 15.52
N ARG A 63 -1.29 -2.55 15.04
CA ARG A 63 -0.79 -3.65 14.21
C ARG A 63 -0.94 -3.36 12.71
N HIS A 64 -1.47 -2.19 12.35
CA HIS A 64 -1.75 -1.78 10.97
C HIS A 64 -0.85 -0.63 10.52
N ARG A 65 0.41 -0.61 10.98
CA ARG A 65 1.36 0.50 10.81
C ARG A 65 1.59 0.87 9.35
N ASN A 66 1.73 -0.14 8.46
CA ASN A 66 1.87 0.10 7.03
C ASN A 66 0.60 0.75 6.45
N TYR A 67 -0.56 0.13 6.69
CA TYR A 67 -1.83 0.60 6.13
C TYR A 67 -2.21 2.01 6.61
N GLU A 68 -1.99 2.30 7.90
CA GLU A 68 -2.21 3.63 8.45
C GLU A 68 -1.25 4.67 7.86
N THR A 69 0.05 4.33 7.79
CA THR A 69 1.08 5.25 7.28
C THR A 69 0.88 5.53 5.79
N THR A 70 0.63 4.53 4.96
CA THR A 70 0.40 4.73 3.53
C THR A 70 -0.76 5.68 3.26
N THR A 71 -1.91 5.45 3.89
CA THR A 71 -3.10 6.28 3.69
C THR A 71 -2.95 7.69 4.26
N ALA A 72 -2.32 7.82 5.43
CA ALA A 72 -2.07 9.11 6.06
C ALA A 72 -1.03 9.94 5.30
N ALA A 73 0.07 9.32 4.85
CA ALA A 73 1.10 9.99 4.07
C ALA A 73 0.56 10.53 2.74
N MET A 74 -0.22 9.73 2.01
CA MET A 74 -0.87 10.19 0.77
C MET A 74 -1.83 11.37 1.03
N ALA A 75 -2.58 11.35 2.15
CA ALA A 75 -3.47 12.45 2.53
C ALA A 75 -2.68 13.73 2.87
N LEU A 76 -1.62 13.60 3.68
CA LEU A 76 -0.76 14.74 4.03
C LEU A 76 -0.01 15.28 2.81
N ASN A 77 0.39 14.43 1.86
CA ASN A 77 1.00 14.88 0.60
C ASN A 77 0.02 15.72 -0.22
N LYS A 78 -1.25 15.33 -0.33
CA LYS A 78 -2.29 16.16 -0.98
C LYS A 78 -2.53 17.49 -0.24
N ALA A 79 -2.35 17.51 1.07
CA ALA A 79 -2.49 18.72 1.88
C ALA A 79 -1.23 19.61 1.87
N ASN A 80 -0.11 19.14 1.34
CA ASN A 80 1.21 19.77 1.41
C ASN A 80 1.42 20.85 0.34
N GLN A 81 0.55 21.85 0.30
CA GLN A 81 0.62 22.92 -0.70
C GLN A 81 1.73 23.96 -0.41
N ASP A 82 2.20 24.03 0.82
CA ASP A 82 3.19 25.00 1.31
C ASP A 82 4.52 24.37 1.76
N GLY A 83 4.70 23.06 1.57
CA GLY A 83 5.91 22.33 1.95
C GLY A 83 6.04 22.01 3.44
N ARG A 84 5.03 22.35 4.26
CA ARG A 84 5.10 22.20 5.73
C ARG A 84 5.23 20.73 6.18
N PHE A 85 4.86 19.78 5.35
CA PHE A 85 4.94 18.34 5.64
C PHE A 85 6.15 17.64 5.00
N ASP A 86 7.01 18.34 4.22
CA ASP A 86 8.10 17.72 3.48
C ASP A 86 8.98 16.80 4.32
N SER A 87 9.44 17.30 5.47
CA SER A 87 10.29 16.51 6.38
C SER A 87 9.57 15.29 6.96
N GLN A 88 8.27 15.42 7.24
CA GLN A 88 7.47 14.33 7.78
C GLN A 88 7.17 13.28 6.71
N LEU A 89 6.89 13.70 5.49
CA LEU A 89 6.63 12.81 4.36
C LEU A 89 7.88 12.04 3.96
N GLU A 90 9.05 12.66 4.02
CA GLU A 90 10.32 11.96 3.79
C GLU A 90 10.58 10.87 4.85
N ARG A 91 10.29 11.18 6.13
CA ARG A 91 10.40 10.19 7.21
C ARG A 91 9.38 9.06 7.05
N ALA A 92 8.15 9.37 6.63
CA ALA A 92 7.13 8.35 6.38
C ALA A 92 7.51 7.45 5.19
N LYS A 93 8.11 8.03 4.15
CA LYS A 93 8.65 7.27 3.01
C LYS A 93 9.73 6.28 3.45
N ASN A 94 10.69 6.72 4.26
CA ASN A 94 11.74 5.84 4.79
C ASN A 94 11.13 4.73 5.66
N PHE A 95 10.23 5.06 6.59
CA PHE A 95 9.51 4.07 7.39
C PHE A 95 8.79 3.02 6.54
N LEU A 96 8.17 3.42 5.43
CA LEU A 96 7.48 2.49 4.52
C LEU A 96 8.44 1.54 3.81
N LYS A 97 9.64 2.01 3.48
CA LYS A 97 10.70 1.16 2.92
C LYS A 97 11.22 0.18 3.97
N ASP A 98 11.48 0.67 5.19
CA ASP A 98 12.04 -0.12 6.30
C ASP A 98 11.11 -1.25 6.80
N ILE A 99 9.81 -1.23 6.49
CA ILE A 99 8.87 -2.30 6.88
C ILE A 99 8.50 -3.24 5.73
N GLN A 100 9.08 -3.07 4.56
CA GLN A 100 8.93 -3.97 3.43
C GLN A 100 9.64 -5.30 3.72
N TRP A 101 9.06 -6.41 3.32
CA TRP A 101 9.69 -7.71 3.47
C TRP A 101 10.88 -7.87 2.53
N ASP A 102 12.08 -7.73 3.08
CA ASP A 102 13.33 -7.94 2.35
C ASP A 102 14.41 -8.58 3.27
N GLU A 103 15.66 -8.41 2.93
CA GLU A 103 16.79 -9.02 3.65
C GLU A 103 16.86 -8.57 5.11
N GLU A 104 16.42 -7.34 5.42
CA GLU A 104 16.39 -6.80 6.79
C GLU A 104 15.30 -7.47 7.65
N GLU A 105 14.17 -7.85 7.03
CA GLU A 105 13.10 -8.66 7.65
C GLU A 105 13.36 -10.16 7.55
N GLY A 106 14.50 -10.57 6.98
CA GLY A 106 14.93 -11.96 6.84
C GLY A 106 14.23 -12.69 5.68
N ALA A 107 13.77 -11.99 4.67
CA ALA A 107 13.27 -12.57 3.43
C ALA A 107 14.33 -12.47 2.32
N GLU A 108 14.59 -13.56 1.64
CA GLU A 108 15.50 -13.62 0.51
C GLU A 108 14.74 -13.49 -0.83
N PRO A 109 15.39 -13.08 -1.93
CA PRO A 109 14.72 -12.91 -3.23
C PRO A 109 13.94 -14.13 -3.74
N GLY A 110 14.28 -15.34 -3.27
CA GLY A 110 13.56 -16.59 -3.58
C GLY A 110 12.31 -16.83 -2.73
N ASP A 111 12.10 -16.06 -1.68
CA ASP A 111 10.97 -16.25 -0.79
C ASP A 111 9.69 -15.62 -1.34
N THR A 112 8.56 -16.29 -1.14
CA THR A 112 7.26 -15.80 -1.61
C THR A 112 6.76 -14.54 -0.88
N ALA A 113 7.42 -14.14 0.20
CA ALA A 113 7.15 -12.90 0.94
C ALA A 113 7.98 -11.71 0.43
N TYR A 114 9.10 -11.97 -0.26
CA TYR A 114 10.08 -10.96 -0.65
C TYR A 114 9.47 -9.82 -1.47
N GLY A 115 9.78 -8.60 -1.09
CA GLY A 115 9.31 -7.38 -1.70
C GLY A 115 7.89 -6.96 -1.33
N GLY A 116 7.15 -7.80 -0.63
CA GLY A 116 5.78 -7.50 -0.22
C GLY A 116 5.67 -6.68 1.06
N ALA A 117 4.48 -6.17 1.32
CA ALA A 117 4.12 -5.52 2.58
C ALA A 117 2.84 -6.13 3.14
N GLY A 118 2.80 -6.28 4.47
CA GLY A 118 1.60 -6.66 5.20
C GLY A 118 0.94 -5.46 5.87
N TYR A 119 0.03 -5.69 6.80
CA TYR A 119 -0.61 -4.62 7.57
C TYR A 119 0.36 -3.82 8.44
N GLY A 120 1.44 -4.43 8.90
CA GLY A 120 2.51 -3.82 9.68
C GLY A 120 3.75 -4.71 9.67
N SER A 121 4.80 -4.30 10.39
CA SER A 121 6.02 -5.09 10.53
C SER A 121 5.70 -6.53 10.97
N HIS A 122 6.35 -7.51 10.35
CA HIS A 122 6.21 -8.95 10.60
C HIS A 122 4.82 -9.55 10.32
N SER A 123 3.88 -8.81 9.74
CA SER A 123 2.65 -9.42 9.25
C SER A 123 2.86 -9.93 7.82
N ARG A 124 2.31 -11.12 7.54
CA ARG A 124 2.39 -11.74 6.21
C ARG A 124 2.01 -10.74 5.11
N PRO A 125 2.86 -10.55 4.09
CA PRO A 125 2.57 -9.63 3.00
C PRO A 125 1.39 -10.11 2.15
N ASP A 126 0.69 -9.15 1.56
CA ASP A 126 -0.40 -9.39 0.63
C ASP A 126 -0.49 -8.28 -0.42
N LEU A 127 -1.12 -8.59 -1.55
CA LEU A 127 -1.22 -7.66 -2.67
C LEU A 127 -1.96 -6.36 -2.32
N SER A 128 -2.95 -6.42 -1.43
CA SER A 128 -3.69 -5.21 -1.04
C SER A 128 -2.77 -4.22 -0.33
N ASN A 129 -2.02 -4.67 0.67
CA ASN A 129 -1.10 -3.82 1.42
C ASN A 129 0.12 -3.41 0.58
N THR A 130 0.64 -4.30 -0.26
CA THR A 130 1.74 -3.98 -1.19
C THR A 130 1.32 -2.94 -2.24
N ALA A 131 0.08 -3.00 -2.74
CA ALA A 131 -0.43 -1.99 -3.66
C ALA A 131 -0.54 -0.61 -3.01
N PHE A 132 -0.94 -0.52 -1.73
CA PHE A 132 -0.93 0.74 -0.99
C PHE A 132 0.49 1.24 -0.75
N LEU A 133 1.45 0.35 -0.48
CA LEU A 133 2.86 0.72 -0.35
C LEU A 133 3.38 1.37 -1.65
N ILE A 134 3.22 0.69 -2.79
CA ILE A 134 3.66 1.21 -4.10
C ILE A 134 2.98 2.55 -4.41
N GLU A 135 1.67 2.66 -4.18
CA GLU A 135 0.92 3.89 -4.41
C GLU A 135 1.45 5.04 -3.55
N ALA A 136 1.71 4.79 -2.25
CA ALA A 136 2.25 5.81 -1.37
C ALA A 136 3.66 6.23 -1.77
N LEU A 137 4.56 5.29 -2.08
CA LEU A 137 5.90 5.59 -2.54
C LEU A 137 5.88 6.38 -3.86
N HIS A 138 5.03 6.00 -4.82
CA HIS A 138 4.84 6.75 -6.06
C HIS A 138 4.34 8.17 -5.81
N ASP A 139 3.28 8.34 -4.97
CA ASP A 139 2.73 9.66 -4.63
C ASP A 139 3.77 10.56 -3.91
N LEU A 140 4.70 9.95 -3.17
CA LEU A 140 5.82 10.61 -2.48
C LEU A 140 7.05 10.82 -3.39
N GLY A 141 6.90 10.59 -4.69
CA GLY A 141 7.93 10.89 -5.70
C GLY A 141 9.10 9.90 -5.73
N THR A 142 8.92 8.66 -5.25
CA THR A 142 9.93 7.62 -5.40
C THR A 142 10.06 7.21 -6.86
N ASP A 143 11.30 7.12 -7.35
CA ASP A 143 11.59 6.71 -8.73
C ASP A 143 11.10 5.27 -8.97
N PRO A 144 10.47 4.96 -10.10
CA PRO A 144 10.10 3.59 -10.45
C PRO A 144 11.27 2.59 -10.45
N GLN A 145 12.52 3.06 -10.63
CA GLN A 145 13.72 2.22 -10.56
C GLN A 145 14.30 2.11 -9.14
N ASP A 146 13.68 2.73 -8.14
CA ASP A 146 14.09 2.58 -6.74
C ASP A 146 13.97 1.11 -6.30
N GLU A 147 14.93 0.65 -5.53
CA GLU A 147 15.03 -0.74 -5.10
C GLU A 147 13.75 -1.24 -4.41
N SER A 148 13.14 -0.42 -3.57
CA SER A 148 11.90 -0.79 -2.88
C SER A 148 10.71 -0.99 -3.84
N ILE A 149 10.62 -0.17 -4.90
CA ILE A 149 9.61 -0.34 -5.95
C ILE A 149 9.88 -1.62 -6.75
N GLN A 150 11.14 -1.91 -7.08
CA GLN A 150 11.50 -3.11 -7.83
C GLN A 150 11.28 -4.39 -7.01
N LYS A 151 11.63 -4.39 -5.72
CA LYS A 151 11.29 -5.48 -4.79
C LYS A 151 9.77 -5.69 -4.72
N ALA A 152 8.98 -4.61 -4.56
CA ALA A 152 7.52 -4.70 -4.54
C ALA A 152 6.94 -5.24 -5.86
N LEU A 153 7.51 -4.86 -7.01
CA LEU A 153 7.11 -5.38 -8.31
C LEU A 153 7.36 -6.91 -8.44
N MET A 154 8.43 -7.44 -7.82
CA MET A 154 8.65 -8.89 -7.75
C MET A 154 7.51 -9.58 -7.01
N PHE A 155 7.12 -9.06 -5.84
CA PHE A 155 5.98 -9.59 -5.08
C PHE A 155 4.67 -9.52 -5.88
N VAL A 156 4.38 -8.38 -6.50
CA VAL A 156 3.17 -8.18 -7.33
C VAL A 156 3.14 -9.19 -8.48
N SER A 157 4.26 -9.39 -9.19
CA SER A 157 4.35 -10.36 -10.28
C SER A 157 4.05 -11.80 -9.82
N ARG A 158 4.47 -12.16 -8.61
CA ARG A 158 4.17 -13.45 -7.98
C ARG A 158 2.70 -13.66 -7.62
N THR A 159 1.91 -12.59 -7.56
CA THR A 159 0.46 -12.68 -7.33
C THR A 159 -0.35 -12.77 -8.61
N GLN A 160 0.28 -12.71 -9.78
CA GLN A 160 -0.39 -12.78 -11.07
C GLN A 160 -0.47 -14.21 -11.58
N ASN A 161 -1.63 -14.63 -12.05
CA ASN A 161 -1.83 -15.90 -12.72
C ASN A 161 -1.30 -15.86 -14.16
N LEU A 162 0.03 -15.72 -14.31
CA LEU A 162 0.73 -15.60 -15.58
C LEU A 162 2.08 -16.31 -15.50
N THR A 163 2.19 -17.46 -16.11
CA THR A 163 3.30 -18.41 -15.92
C THR A 163 4.65 -17.93 -16.44
N GLN A 164 4.68 -17.10 -17.49
CA GLN A 164 5.91 -16.79 -18.23
C GLN A 164 6.60 -15.48 -17.82
N HIS A 165 6.01 -14.72 -16.88
CA HIS A 165 6.41 -13.35 -16.63
C HIS A 165 6.48 -12.99 -15.13
N GLY A 166 7.40 -13.66 -14.41
CA GLY A 166 7.76 -13.26 -13.05
C GLY A 166 6.99 -13.94 -11.91
N ASN A 167 6.03 -14.83 -12.19
CA ASN A 167 5.46 -15.71 -11.19
C ASN A 167 6.23 -17.03 -11.16
N ASP A 168 7.12 -17.19 -10.18
CA ASP A 168 7.95 -18.37 -9.92
C ASP A 168 7.39 -19.27 -8.80
N THR A 169 6.16 -19.03 -8.36
CA THR A 169 5.53 -19.76 -7.27
C THR A 169 4.93 -21.10 -7.74
N GLN A 170 4.66 -21.99 -6.78
CA GLN A 170 3.97 -23.29 -7.06
C GLN A 170 2.55 -23.14 -7.64
N HIS A 171 2.00 -21.93 -7.71
CA HIS A 171 0.66 -21.64 -8.23
C HIS A 171 0.67 -21.11 -9.66
N ALA A 172 1.85 -20.80 -10.22
CA ALA A 172 2.03 -20.03 -11.46
C ALA A 172 1.39 -20.65 -12.70
N ASP A 173 1.37 -21.98 -12.81
CA ASP A 173 0.95 -22.74 -13.99
C ASP A 173 -0.47 -23.33 -13.89
N LYS A 174 -1.20 -23.04 -12.82
CA LYS A 174 -2.48 -23.67 -12.51
C LYS A 174 -3.70 -22.90 -13.00
N ILE A 175 -3.56 -21.56 -13.11
CA ILE A 175 -4.58 -20.67 -13.65
C ILE A 175 -3.86 -19.68 -14.57
N GLY A 176 -4.24 -19.63 -15.83
CA GLY A 176 -3.59 -18.79 -16.85
C GLY A 176 -4.49 -17.65 -17.33
N ASP A 177 -5.22 -16.98 -16.41
CA ASP A 177 -6.19 -15.92 -16.75
C ASP A 177 -5.62 -14.50 -16.72
N GLY A 178 -4.31 -14.35 -16.35
CA GLY A 178 -3.63 -13.06 -16.23
C GLY A 178 -4.09 -12.19 -15.06
N GLY A 179 -5.10 -12.60 -14.31
CA GLY A 179 -5.61 -11.90 -13.16
C GLY A 179 -4.75 -12.13 -11.91
N PHE A 180 -5.10 -11.43 -10.81
CA PHE A 180 -4.30 -11.42 -9.59
C PHE A 180 -5.06 -12.03 -8.41
N TYR A 181 -4.33 -12.72 -7.53
CA TYR A 181 -4.81 -13.25 -6.26
C TYR A 181 -4.19 -12.53 -5.07
N TYR A 182 -4.62 -12.88 -3.84
CA TYR A 182 -4.34 -12.07 -2.65
C TYR A 182 -2.88 -12.14 -2.18
N THR A 183 -2.28 -13.33 -2.09
CA THR A 183 -0.89 -13.49 -1.63
C THR A 183 -0.31 -14.86 -2.00
N PRO A 184 0.98 -14.91 -2.38
CA PRO A 184 1.73 -16.16 -2.50
C PRO A 184 2.37 -16.61 -1.17
N ALA A 185 2.50 -15.69 -0.20
CA ALA A 185 3.18 -15.96 1.05
C ALA A 185 2.41 -16.92 1.98
N ALA A 186 3.14 -17.61 2.86
CA ALA A 186 2.60 -18.56 3.82
C ALA A 186 1.72 -19.66 3.19
N GLY A 187 2.15 -20.21 2.05
CA GLY A 187 1.44 -21.25 1.33
C GLY A 187 0.42 -20.75 0.31
N GLY A 188 0.23 -19.45 0.22
CA GLY A 188 -0.68 -18.83 -0.74
C GLY A 188 -2.13 -18.72 -0.23
N GLN A 189 -2.83 -17.70 -0.69
CA GLN A 189 -4.26 -17.52 -0.41
C GLN A 189 -4.94 -16.68 -1.50
N SER A 190 -6.16 -17.07 -1.86
CA SER A 190 -7.11 -16.22 -2.59
C SER A 190 -8.44 -16.12 -1.85
N LYS A 191 -9.06 -14.94 -1.85
CA LYS A 191 -10.42 -14.74 -1.32
C LYS A 191 -11.50 -15.31 -2.27
N ALA A 192 -11.15 -15.58 -3.52
CA ALA A 192 -12.00 -16.27 -4.49
C ALA A 192 -11.86 -17.82 -4.43
N GLY A 193 -11.06 -18.33 -3.47
CA GLY A 193 -10.83 -19.78 -3.32
C GLY A 193 -9.80 -20.33 -4.28
N GLU A 194 -9.79 -21.65 -4.40
CA GLU A 194 -8.82 -22.43 -5.18
C GLU A 194 -9.51 -23.24 -6.27
N SER A 195 -8.76 -23.57 -7.32
CA SER A 195 -9.15 -24.57 -8.31
C SER A 195 -8.92 -26.00 -7.78
N ALA A 196 -9.46 -27.01 -8.46
CA ALA A 196 -9.34 -28.40 -8.03
C ALA A 196 -7.88 -28.91 -7.97
N ASP A 197 -6.99 -28.29 -8.73
CA ASP A 197 -5.55 -28.58 -8.80
C ASP A 197 -4.71 -27.65 -7.91
N GLY A 198 -5.35 -26.83 -7.06
CA GLY A 198 -4.71 -25.96 -6.09
C GLY A 198 -4.21 -24.62 -6.67
N GLY A 199 -4.76 -24.16 -7.79
CA GLY A 199 -4.51 -22.82 -8.32
C GLY A 199 -5.29 -21.75 -7.52
N LEU A 200 -4.66 -20.62 -7.25
CA LEU A 200 -5.28 -19.51 -6.52
C LEU A 200 -6.09 -18.62 -7.47
N ARG A 201 -7.41 -18.58 -7.31
CA ARG A 201 -8.30 -17.85 -8.22
C ARG A 201 -8.06 -16.35 -8.16
N SER A 202 -7.98 -15.71 -9.32
CA SER A 202 -7.99 -14.25 -9.45
C SER A 202 -9.35 -13.67 -9.10
N TYR A 203 -9.40 -12.38 -8.74
CA TYR A 203 -10.65 -11.64 -8.56
C TYR A 203 -10.46 -10.14 -8.75
N GLY A 204 -11.56 -9.45 -9.11
CA GLY A 204 -11.55 -8.10 -9.65
C GLY A 204 -10.79 -7.06 -8.83
N SER A 205 -10.94 -7.03 -7.48
CA SER A 205 -10.23 -6.04 -6.67
C SER A 205 -8.71 -6.26 -6.64
N MET A 206 -8.25 -7.51 -6.65
CA MET A 206 -6.80 -7.79 -6.72
C MET A 206 -6.26 -7.58 -8.13
N THR A 207 -7.02 -7.90 -9.16
CA THR A 207 -6.62 -7.61 -10.55
C THR A 207 -6.47 -6.11 -10.77
N TYR A 208 -7.41 -5.30 -10.27
CA TYR A 208 -7.26 -3.85 -10.29
C TYR A 208 -6.02 -3.37 -9.49
N ALA A 209 -5.82 -3.89 -8.28
CA ALA A 209 -4.69 -3.51 -7.42
C ALA A 209 -3.34 -3.89 -8.06
N GLY A 210 -3.23 -5.10 -8.64
CA GLY A 210 -2.03 -5.57 -9.30
C GLY A 210 -1.69 -4.75 -10.55
N LEU A 211 -2.66 -4.53 -11.43
CA LEU A 211 -2.46 -3.71 -12.63
C LEU A 211 -2.05 -2.28 -12.28
N LYS A 212 -2.74 -1.64 -11.33
CA LYS A 212 -2.37 -0.30 -10.84
C LYS A 212 -0.94 -0.28 -10.29
N SER A 213 -0.55 -1.28 -9.52
CA SER A 213 0.79 -1.38 -8.95
C SER A 213 1.87 -1.49 -10.03
N MET A 214 1.63 -2.27 -11.08
CA MET A 214 2.56 -2.39 -12.22
C MET A 214 2.74 -1.05 -12.94
N ILE A 215 1.65 -0.32 -13.20
CA ILE A 215 1.70 1.00 -13.83
C ILE A 215 2.50 1.99 -12.95
N TYR A 216 2.26 2.02 -11.64
CA TYR A 216 3.00 2.89 -10.72
C TYR A 216 4.47 2.48 -10.55
N ALA A 217 4.79 1.21 -10.75
CA ALA A 217 6.17 0.71 -10.84
C ALA A 217 6.82 0.97 -12.23
N GLY A 218 6.18 1.74 -13.11
CA GLY A 218 6.73 2.18 -14.38
C GLY A 218 6.54 1.23 -15.54
N LEU A 219 5.75 0.17 -15.40
CA LEU A 219 5.46 -0.71 -16.53
C LEU A 219 4.47 -0.04 -17.50
N THR A 220 4.65 -0.32 -18.78
CA THR A 220 3.81 0.21 -19.86
C THR A 220 2.96 -0.88 -20.51
N PRO A 221 1.97 -0.56 -21.35
CA PRO A 221 1.14 -1.55 -22.03
C PRO A 221 1.91 -2.53 -22.92
N GLU A 222 3.18 -2.26 -23.22
CA GLU A 222 4.05 -3.17 -23.98
C GLU A 222 4.65 -4.28 -23.10
N ASP A 223 4.60 -4.14 -21.78
CA ASP A 223 5.02 -5.21 -20.87
C ASP A 223 3.94 -6.29 -20.85
N PRO A 224 4.29 -7.56 -21.05
CA PRO A 224 3.32 -8.66 -21.14
C PRO A 224 2.55 -8.92 -19.83
N ARG A 225 2.93 -8.29 -18.74
CA ARG A 225 2.23 -8.37 -17.44
C ARG A 225 1.09 -7.35 -17.33
N VAL A 226 1.08 -6.30 -18.16
CA VAL A 226 0.08 -5.23 -18.21
C VAL A 226 -0.95 -5.52 -19.29
#